data_55a13fc8de35a2750f60d76c9dbeb3bd
#
_entry.id   55a13fc8de35a2750f60d76c9dbeb3bd
#
_cell.length_a   1.000
_cell.length_b   1.000
_cell.length_c   1.000
_cell.angle_alpha   90.00
_cell.angle_beta   90.00
_cell.angle_gamma   90.00
#
_symmetry.space_group_name_H-M   'P 1'
#
loop_
_entity.id
_entity.type
_entity.pdbx_description
1 polymer ?
#
loop_
_entity_poly.entity_id
_entity_poly.type
_entity_poly.pdbx_seq_one_letter_code
_entity_poly.pdbx_strand_id
1 'polypeptide(L)'
;MKTNRFINIKVALFIAVSALMAACTIEDADQSVEPKSEQLDIAESIQMTATETDKSFEVKSDAGWDVSIEGGWTGLSVSPTSGNGTAQITIHTDANTTHQGREATISINTKGGVIQKMVVSQALSDVILDIAGGDNQSLEYEASPQDPKIFSFSCNSTWEVTSSDSWIHSYDENGDIKGGKEITTTYATTIYVYVDEIQTDVPREGKITISAENGAKTKVVNVKQEGKLIELSVSPKEFNVLPTGETKTIQIACNADWTIDFDKGDFLCDNITGTGNQDVLITCMPNNVSTERKVTLTVSSGIQNIKTETITFTQAAATPPELTAFKLIESSVTKNEAEFQLDFQTMFPIAEYGVYIWEDGNESNKVPMQATNTESGITRLVYKATGLKSMTTYHAYGFIQNTVGSSDSKDTNVVTFKTGGVKPTDDDNPTPNLSRRK
;
A
#
# COMPACT_ATOMS: atom_id res chain seq x y z
N MET A 1 11.98 -31.18 -28.42
CA MET A 1 12.27 -32.08 -29.55
C MET A 1 11.29 -31.78 -30.66
N LYS A 2 11.70 -30.99 -31.65
CA LYS A 2 11.19 -30.95 -33.04
C LYS A 2 12.10 -29.99 -33.77
N THR A 3 13.02 -30.59 -34.48
CA THR A 3 13.98 -30.01 -35.40
C THR A 3 13.25 -29.57 -36.68
N ASN A 4 13.30 -28.31 -37.03
CA ASN A 4 12.94 -27.85 -38.38
C ASN A 4 14.23 -27.70 -39.22
N ARG A 5 14.34 -28.59 -40.19
CA ARG A 5 15.35 -28.54 -41.27
C ARG A 5 14.97 -27.46 -42.24
N PHE A 6 15.85 -26.51 -42.48
CA PHE A 6 15.80 -25.64 -43.63
C PHE A 6 16.31 -26.40 -44.85
N ILE A 7 15.46 -26.52 -45.85
CA ILE A 7 15.80 -27.10 -47.15
C ILE A 7 16.31 -25.95 -48.05
N ASN A 8 17.58 -25.99 -48.36
CA ASN A 8 18.18 -25.17 -49.41
C ASN A 8 17.82 -25.78 -50.78
N ILE A 9 16.97 -25.10 -51.55
CA ILE A 9 16.73 -25.45 -52.98
C ILE A 9 17.63 -24.56 -53.81
N LYS A 10 18.73 -25.11 -54.32
CA LYS A 10 19.48 -24.58 -55.45
C LYS A 10 18.82 -25.08 -56.73
N VAL A 11 18.17 -24.17 -57.43
CA VAL A 11 17.74 -24.48 -58.82
C VAL A 11 18.84 -23.99 -59.77
N ALA A 12 19.64 -24.89 -60.31
CA ALA A 12 20.52 -24.64 -61.37
C ALA A 12 19.77 -25.04 -62.70
N LEU A 13 19.43 -24.04 -63.48
CA LEU A 13 18.87 -24.30 -64.80
C LEU A 13 19.99 -24.25 -65.85
N PHE A 14 20.45 -25.41 -66.25
CA PHE A 14 21.32 -25.57 -67.46
C PHE A 14 20.43 -25.69 -68.66
N ILE A 15 20.54 -24.74 -69.60
CA ILE A 15 20.02 -24.89 -70.98
C ILE A 15 21.21 -25.14 -71.87
N ALA A 16 21.39 -26.37 -72.33
CA ALA A 16 22.32 -26.72 -73.39
C ALA A 16 21.57 -26.65 -74.70
N VAL A 17 21.96 -25.75 -75.58
CA VAL A 17 21.51 -25.74 -77.01
C VAL A 17 22.64 -26.34 -77.82
N SER A 18 22.43 -27.59 -78.29
CA SER A 18 23.27 -28.24 -79.30
C SER A 18 22.84 -27.78 -80.69
N ALA A 19 23.72 -27.06 -81.39
CA ALA A 19 23.55 -26.72 -82.79
C ALA A 19 24.14 -27.85 -83.69
N LEU A 20 23.29 -28.40 -84.53
CA LEU A 20 23.68 -29.37 -85.53
C LEU A 20 24.08 -28.63 -86.84
N MET A 21 25.34 -28.75 -87.28
CA MET A 21 25.85 -28.21 -88.49
C MET A 21 25.52 -29.16 -89.71
N ALA A 22 24.86 -28.64 -90.71
CA ALA A 22 24.88 -29.23 -92.00
C ALA A 22 25.64 -28.30 -92.93
N ALA A 23 26.74 -28.81 -93.51
CA ALA A 23 27.55 -28.11 -94.54
C ALA A 23 26.85 -28.11 -95.90
N CYS A 24 26.75 -26.94 -96.51
CA CYS A 24 26.58 -26.82 -97.95
C CYS A 24 27.48 -25.69 -98.42
N THR A 25 28.47 -26.03 -99.28
CA THR A 25 29.41 -25.08 -99.92
C THR A 25 28.74 -24.40 -101.07
N ILE A 26 28.71 -23.09 -101.09
CA ILE A 26 28.65 -22.25 -102.31
C ILE A 26 29.57 -21.06 -102.07
N GLU A 27 30.61 -20.94 -102.96
CA GLU A 27 31.44 -19.77 -103.05
C GLU A 27 30.63 -18.65 -103.68
N ASP A 28 30.52 -17.52 -103.00
CA ASP A 28 30.45 -16.22 -103.68
C ASP A 28 30.97 -15.12 -102.68
N ALA A 29 31.86 -14.33 -103.20
CA ALA A 29 32.52 -13.28 -102.42
C ALA A 29 31.60 -12.07 -102.31
N ASP A 30 31.00 -11.94 -101.09
CA ASP A 30 30.56 -10.64 -100.63
C ASP A 30 31.02 -10.52 -99.14
N GLN A 31 32.00 -9.61 -98.93
CA GLN A 31 32.45 -9.28 -97.59
C GLN A 31 31.38 -8.42 -96.90
N SER A 32 30.33 -9.08 -96.50
CA SER A 32 29.50 -8.50 -95.43
C SER A 32 30.32 -8.59 -94.11
N VAL A 33 30.88 -7.51 -93.68
CA VAL A 33 31.44 -7.36 -92.36
C VAL A 33 30.24 -7.54 -91.37
N GLU A 34 30.07 -8.75 -90.81
CA GLU A 34 29.12 -8.94 -89.73
C GLU A 34 29.44 -7.87 -88.64
N PRO A 35 28.44 -7.15 -88.18
CA PRO A 35 28.69 -6.20 -87.11
C PRO A 35 29.25 -6.97 -85.92
N LYS A 36 30.49 -6.68 -85.57
CA LYS A 36 31.12 -7.23 -84.38
C LYS A 36 30.20 -6.95 -83.17
N SER A 37 29.71 -8.02 -82.63
CA SER A 37 28.86 -7.86 -81.40
C SER A 37 29.67 -7.15 -80.33
N GLU A 38 29.12 -6.07 -79.81
CA GLU A 38 29.75 -5.34 -78.71
C GLU A 38 29.94 -6.28 -77.52
N GLN A 39 31.12 -6.24 -76.90
CA GLN A 39 31.46 -7.00 -75.69
C GLN A 39 31.27 -6.10 -74.51
N LEU A 40 30.55 -6.60 -73.54
CA LEU A 40 30.37 -5.95 -72.21
C LEU A 40 30.46 -7.01 -71.17
N ASP A 41 31.36 -6.81 -70.16
CA ASP A 41 31.55 -7.69 -69.04
C ASP A 41 31.72 -6.84 -67.72
N ILE A 42 30.89 -7.10 -66.72
CA ILE A 42 30.95 -6.49 -65.41
C ILE A 42 30.69 -7.56 -64.31
N ALA A 43 31.03 -7.28 -63.10
CA ALA A 43 30.70 -8.13 -61.97
C ALA A 43 29.16 -8.25 -61.82
N GLU A 44 28.65 -9.41 -61.40
CA GLU A 44 27.22 -9.63 -61.17
C GLU A 44 26.73 -8.90 -59.92
N SER A 45 27.59 -8.74 -58.89
CA SER A 45 27.27 -8.05 -57.65
C SER A 45 28.49 -7.45 -57.00
N ILE A 46 28.26 -6.40 -56.22
CA ILE A 46 29.23 -5.81 -55.32
C ILE A 46 28.59 -5.67 -53.93
N GLN A 47 29.31 -6.16 -52.92
CA GLN A 47 28.94 -6.00 -51.50
C GLN A 47 29.86 -4.99 -50.87
N MET A 48 29.28 -4.04 -50.16
CA MET A 48 29.96 -3.03 -49.35
C MET A 48 29.64 -3.27 -47.87
N THR A 49 30.61 -3.05 -46.98
CA THR A 49 30.33 -3.01 -45.54
C THR A 49 29.54 -1.76 -45.17
N ALA A 50 28.96 -1.73 -43.99
CA ALA A 50 28.20 -0.56 -43.54
C ALA A 50 29.03 0.74 -43.52
N THR A 51 30.32 0.66 -43.31
CA THR A 51 31.23 1.80 -43.20
C THR A 51 31.96 2.17 -44.46
N GLU A 52 31.91 1.32 -45.53
CA GLU A 52 32.52 1.64 -46.80
C GLU A 52 31.72 2.73 -47.52
N THR A 53 32.41 3.77 -47.96
CA THR A 53 31.84 4.90 -48.69
C THR A 53 32.21 4.87 -50.18
N ASP A 54 33.24 4.13 -50.55
CA ASP A 54 33.76 4.05 -51.91
C ASP A 54 34.12 2.61 -52.26
N LYS A 55 33.70 2.15 -53.43
CA LYS A 55 34.11 0.84 -53.99
C LYS A 55 34.16 0.86 -55.49
N SER A 56 35.25 0.39 -56.06
CA SER A 56 35.46 0.42 -57.50
C SER A 56 35.25 -0.96 -58.12
N PHE A 57 34.79 -0.98 -59.36
CA PHE A 57 34.69 -2.14 -60.21
C PHE A 57 35.15 -1.82 -61.67
N GLU A 58 35.53 -2.84 -62.41
CA GLU A 58 35.97 -2.71 -63.80
C GLU A 58 34.79 -2.98 -64.73
N VAL A 59 34.63 -2.11 -65.71
CA VAL A 59 33.80 -2.36 -66.89
C VAL A 59 34.76 -2.75 -68.02
N LYS A 60 34.59 -3.94 -68.61
CA LYS A 60 35.32 -4.39 -69.77
C LYS A 60 34.40 -4.29 -70.99
N SER A 61 34.71 -3.35 -71.88
CA SER A 61 33.93 -3.12 -73.08
C SER A 61 34.85 -2.79 -74.26
N ASP A 62 34.40 -3.12 -75.47
CA ASP A 62 35.01 -2.69 -76.72
C ASP A 62 34.23 -1.56 -77.41
N ALA A 63 33.19 -1.01 -76.69
CA ALA A 63 32.32 0.04 -77.20
C ALA A 63 32.18 1.18 -76.14
N GLY A 64 31.50 2.26 -76.55
CA GLY A 64 31.08 3.31 -75.62
C GLY A 64 29.90 2.85 -74.81
N TRP A 65 29.86 3.25 -73.50
CA TRP A 65 28.84 2.85 -72.53
C TRP A 65 28.42 4.02 -71.67
N ASP A 66 27.21 3.88 -71.14
CA ASP A 66 26.59 4.78 -70.11
C ASP A 66 26.11 3.98 -68.93
N VAL A 67 26.16 4.59 -67.76
CA VAL A 67 25.71 3.99 -66.46
C VAL A 67 24.39 4.61 -66.07
N SER A 68 23.47 3.76 -65.63
CA SER A 68 22.24 4.18 -64.89
C SER A 68 22.08 3.41 -63.58
N ILE A 69 21.45 4.04 -62.61
CA ILE A 69 21.14 3.44 -61.29
C ILE A 69 19.63 3.30 -61.20
N GLU A 70 19.15 2.09 -60.96
CA GLU A 70 17.75 1.77 -60.72
C GLU A 70 17.57 1.42 -59.20
N GLY A 71 16.61 2.05 -58.58
CA GLY A 71 16.48 1.97 -57.12
C GLY A 71 17.59 2.76 -56.44
N GLY A 72 17.88 2.45 -55.24
CA GLY A 72 18.98 3.07 -54.52
C GLY A 72 18.51 4.01 -53.40
N TRP A 73 19.45 4.55 -52.76
CA TRP A 73 19.27 5.40 -51.57
C TRP A 73 19.93 6.77 -51.75
N THR A 74 19.56 7.71 -50.96
CA THR A 74 20.17 9.05 -50.96
C THR A 74 21.68 8.96 -50.73
N GLY A 75 22.46 9.65 -51.55
CA GLY A 75 23.93 9.65 -51.51
C GLY A 75 24.60 8.58 -52.38
N LEU A 76 23.86 7.61 -52.95
CA LEU A 76 24.44 6.65 -53.92
C LEU A 76 24.68 7.32 -55.26
N SER A 77 25.89 7.21 -55.77
CA SER A 77 26.31 7.70 -57.06
C SER A 77 27.45 6.86 -57.64
N VAL A 78 27.73 7.03 -58.93
CA VAL A 78 28.88 6.37 -59.62
C VAL A 78 29.67 7.40 -60.44
N SER A 79 30.96 7.17 -60.55
CA SER A 79 31.83 8.00 -61.38
C SER A 79 32.93 7.17 -62.00
N PRO A 80 33.17 7.32 -63.38
CA PRO A 80 32.41 8.12 -64.34
C PRO A 80 31.03 7.50 -64.65
N THR A 81 30.09 8.31 -65.15
CA THR A 81 28.74 7.88 -65.58
C THR A 81 28.69 7.45 -67.04
N SER A 82 29.77 7.63 -67.79
CA SER A 82 29.92 7.17 -69.20
C SER A 82 31.39 7.00 -69.53
N GLY A 83 31.67 6.17 -70.50
CA GLY A 83 33.04 5.92 -70.98
C GLY A 83 33.12 5.23 -72.32
N ASN A 84 34.33 4.87 -72.76
CA ASN A 84 34.55 4.11 -73.94
C ASN A 84 35.69 3.10 -73.70
N GLY A 85 35.45 1.84 -74.05
CA GLY A 85 36.39 0.77 -73.72
C GLY A 85 36.41 0.37 -72.29
N THR A 86 37.45 -0.33 -71.84
CA THR A 86 37.62 -0.79 -70.50
C THR A 86 37.98 0.38 -69.54
N ALA A 87 37.28 0.49 -68.41
CA ALA A 87 37.47 1.54 -67.42
C ALA A 87 37.09 1.09 -65.99
N GLN A 88 37.64 1.79 -65.04
CA GLN A 88 37.22 1.66 -63.64
C GLN A 88 36.09 2.65 -63.30
N ILE A 89 35.05 2.15 -62.65
CA ILE A 89 33.95 2.95 -62.09
C ILE A 89 34.00 2.84 -60.60
N THR A 90 33.88 3.96 -59.94
CA THR A 90 33.76 4.01 -58.47
C THR A 90 32.33 4.30 -58.04
N ILE A 91 31.79 3.46 -57.17
CA ILE A 91 30.56 3.67 -56.47
C ILE A 91 30.90 4.57 -55.25
N HIS A 92 30.15 5.65 -55.09
CA HIS A 92 30.24 6.55 -53.91
C HIS A 92 28.92 6.47 -53.15
N THR A 93 28.98 6.39 -51.83
CA THR A 93 27.82 6.39 -50.95
C THR A 93 28.20 6.89 -49.60
N ASP A 94 27.20 7.27 -48.77
CA ASP A 94 27.39 7.50 -47.37
C ASP A 94 27.50 6.19 -46.59
N ALA A 95 28.15 6.20 -45.41
CA ALA A 95 28.12 5.06 -44.50
C ALA A 95 26.67 4.73 -44.11
N ASN A 96 26.35 3.45 -44.06
CA ASN A 96 25.03 3.01 -43.56
C ASN A 96 25.04 2.96 -42.06
N THR A 97 24.41 3.95 -41.45
CA THR A 97 24.28 4.05 -39.98
C THR A 97 23.02 3.37 -39.46
N THR A 98 22.18 2.81 -40.36
CA THR A 98 20.93 2.13 -40.00
C THR A 98 21.15 0.64 -39.78
N HIS A 99 20.28 -0.01 -39.03
CA HIS A 99 20.29 -1.48 -38.90
C HIS A 99 19.46 -2.16 -39.99
N GLN A 100 19.48 -1.59 -41.19
CA GLN A 100 18.84 -2.15 -42.40
C GLN A 100 19.82 -2.14 -43.55
N GLY A 101 19.99 -3.30 -44.18
CA GLY A 101 20.75 -3.40 -45.45
C GLY A 101 20.03 -2.66 -46.58
N ARG A 102 20.80 -2.16 -47.53
CA ARG A 102 20.24 -1.45 -48.69
C ARG A 102 20.84 -1.95 -49.98
N GLU A 103 20.04 -1.92 -51.03
CA GLU A 103 20.41 -2.46 -52.36
C GLU A 103 19.99 -1.51 -53.50
N ALA A 104 20.74 -1.55 -54.59
CA ALA A 104 20.45 -0.86 -55.81
C ALA A 104 20.94 -1.71 -57.00
N THR A 105 20.42 -1.43 -58.17
CA THR A 105 20.90 -2.04 -59.45
C THR A 105 21.61 -1.00 -60.26
N ILE A 106 22.86 -1.27 -60.63
CA ILE A 106 23.63 -0.51 -61.61
C ILE A 106 23.50 -1.21 -62.93
N SER A 107 23.06 -0.47 -63.97
CA SER A 107 22.96 -0.95 -65.36
C SER A 107 23.97 -0.25 -66.22
N ILE A 108 24.78 -1.01 -66.97
CA ILE A 108 25.70 -0.51 -67.97
C ILE A 108 25.07 -0.81 -69.28
N ASN A 109 24.93 0.24 -70.15
CA ASN A 109 24.31 0.14 -71.48
C ASN A 109 25.33 0.56 -72.52
N THR A 110 25.63 -0.32 -73.49
CA THR A 110 26.47 0.07 -74.62
C THR A 110 25.65 0.78 -75.66
N LYS A 111 26.33 1.53 -76.59
CA LYS A 111 25.68 2.24 -77.67
C LYS A 111 24.99 1.30 -78.64
N GLY A 112 25.45 0.06 -78.79
CA GLY A 112 24.83 -0.99 -79.61
C GLY A 112 23.67 -1.73 -78.91
N GLY A 113 23.32 -1.36 -77.66
CA GLY A 113 22.16 -1.89 -76.97
C GLY A 113 22.43 -3.11 -76.13
N VAL A 114 23.68 -3.49 -75.85
CA VAL A 114 24.01 -4.54 -74.88
C VAL A 114 23.85 -3.95 -73.48
N ILE A 115 23.13 -4.64 -72.63
CA ILE A 115 22.86 -4.22 -71.24
C ILE A 115 23.36 -5.30 -70.30
N GLN A 116 24.18 -4.91 -69.33
CA GLN A 116 24.47 -5.73 -68.12
C GLN A 116 24.07 -5.02 -66.85
N LYS A 117 23.59 -5.81 -65.87
CA LYS A 117 23.12 -5.32 -64.60
C LYS A 117 23.95 -5.91 -63.43
N MET A 118 24.25 -5.10 -62.46
CA MET A 118 24.98 -5.48 -61.26
C MET A 118 24.19 -5.03 -60.04
N VAL A 119 24.07 -5.90 -59.06
CA VAL A 119 23.47 -5.57 -57.76
C VAL A 119 24.56 -4.98 -56.84
N VAL A 120 24.31 -3.80 -56.33
CA VAL A 120 25.14 -3.19 -55.28
C VAL A 120 24.37 -3.29 -53.98
N SER A 121 24.96 -3.92 -52.99
CA SER A 121 24.42 -4.01 -51.64
C SER A 121 25.36 -3.37 -50.62
N GLN A 122 24.80 -2.66 -49.66
CA GLN A 122 25.56 -2.18 -48.52
C GLN A 122 24.96 -2.79 -47.22
N ALA A 123 25.84 -3.39 -46.43
CA ALA A 123 25.45 -4.08 -45.18
C ALA A 123 24.80 -3.11 -44.19
N LEU A 124 23.96 -3.66 -43.30
CA LEU A 124 23.46 -2.96 -42.14
C LEU A 124 24.59 -2.65 -41.14
N SER A 125 24.45 -1.60 -40.34
CA SER A 125 25.34 -1.35 -39.19
C SER A 125 24.98 -2.24 -38.01
N ASP A 126 25.90 -2.35 -37.05
CA ASP A 126 25.58 -2.96 -35.77
C ASP A 126 24.46 -2.19 -35.06
N VAL A 127 23.69 -2.91 -34.25
CA VAL A 127 22.66 -2.27 -33.40
C VAL A 127 23.32 -1.30 -32.44
N ILE A 128 22.90 -0.05 -32.48
CA ILE A 128 23.30 1.00 -31.57
C ILE A 128 22.11 1.33 -30.65
N LEU A 129 22.36 1.33 -29.35
CA LEU A 129 21.42 1.77 -28.37
C LEU A 129 22.22 2.47 -27.26
N ASP A 130 22.06 3.78 -27.13
CA ASP A 130 22.80 4.62 -26.19
C ASP A 130 21.86 5.54 -25.42
N ILE A 131 22.06 5.61 -24.09
CA ILE A 131 21.30 6.50 -23.22
C ILE A 131 22.10 7.79 -23.00
N ALA A 132 21.44 8.93 -23.13
CA ALA A 132 22.04 10.22 -22.83
C ALA A 132 22.49 10.29 -21.37
N GLY A 133 23.77 10.64 -21.15
CA GLY A 133 24.36 10.64 -19.81
C GLY A 133 24.95 9.30 -19.35
N GLY A 134 24.85 8.23 -20.17
CA GLY A 134 25.51 6.93 -19.93
C GLY A 134 24.58 5.85 -19.33
N ASP A 135 25.13 4.66 -19.12
CA ASP A 135 24.38 3.42 -18.87
C ASP A 135 23.89 3.22 -17.42
N ASN A 136 24.36 4.01 -16.45
CA ASN A 136 24.04 3.80 -15.04
C ASN A 136 23.12 4.90 -14.48
N GLN A 137 22.04 5.20 -15.20
CA GLN A 137 21.09 6.20 -14.73
C GLN A 137 20.16 5.67 -13.66
N SER A 138 19.82 6.54 -12.70
CA SER A 138 18.80 6.33 -11.69
C SER A 138 17.85 7.52 -11.66
N LEU A 139 16.56 7.24 -11.70
CA LEU A 139 15.49 8.21 -11.48
C LEU A 139 15.02 8.05 -10.03
N GLU A 140 15.27 9.07 -9.21
CA GLU A 140 14.96 9.04 -7.78
C GLU A 140 13.72 9.88 -7.50
N TYR A 141 12.71 9.31 -6.85
CA TYR A 141 11.43 9.93 -6.55
C TYR A 141 11.19 10.03 -5.06
N GLU A 142 10.49 11.07 -4.66
CA GLU A 142 9.86 11.19 -3.35
C GLU A 142 8.65 10.24 -3.25
N ALA A 143 8.09 10.10 -2.06
CA ALA A 143 6.92 9.25 -1.81
C ALA A 143 5.70 9.64 -2.65
N SER A 144 5.46 10.94 -2.83
CA SER A 144 4.32 11.51 -3.57
C SER A 144 4.80 12.49 -4.64
N PRO A 145 5.41 12.00 -5.74
CA PRO A 145 5.96 12.85 -6.77
C PRO A 145 4.85 13.54 -7.57
N GLN A 146 5.06 14.81 -7.91
CA GLN A 146 4.10 15.61 -8.70
C GLN A 146 4.48 15.65 -10.19
N ASP A 147 5.77 15.57 -10.49
CA ASP A 147 6.30 15.76 -11.84
C ASP A 147 6.99 14.49 -12.35
N PRO A 148 6.93 14.24 -13.68
CA PRO A 148 7.69 13.16 -14.29
C PRO A 148 9.18 13.45 -14.26
N LYS A 149 9.99 12.41 -14.22
CA LYS A 149 11.40 12.49 -14.57
C LYS A 149 11.62 12.00 -15.98
N ILE A 150 12.67 12.47 -16.61
CA ILE A 150 12.93 12.19 -18.01
C ILE A 150 14.30 11.54 -18.20
N PHE A 151 14.40 10.69 -19.21
CA PHE A 151 15.66 10.29 -19.82
C PHE A 151 15.49 10.24 -21.36
N SER A 152 16.60 10.30 -22.10
CA SER A 152 16.58 10.22 -23.55
C SER A 152 17.57 9.18 -24.04
N PHE A 153 17.28 8.58 -25.18
CA PHE A 153 18.15 7.61 -25.82
C PHE A 153 18.16 7.75 -27.34
N SER A 154 19.16 7.15 -27.98
CA SER A 154 19.22 6.96 -29.44
C SER A 154 19.26 5.47 -29.79
N CYS A 155 18.65 5.11 -30.91
CA CYS A 155 18.65 3.75 -31.39
C CYS A 155 18.60 3.77 -32.94
N ASN A 156 19.40 2.93 -33.61
CA ASN A 156 19.39 2.79 -35.05
C ASN A 156 18.56 1.60 -35.55
N SER A 157 17.77 1.01 -34.72
CA SER A 157 16.88 -0.12 -35.02
C SER A 157 15.51 0.07 -34.35
N THR A 158 14.62 -0.89 -34.53
CA THR A 158 13.36 -0.96 -33.76
C THR A 158 13.65 -1.13 -32.28
N TRP A 159 12.83 -0.53 -31.43
CA TRP A 159 13.01 -0.57 -29.99
C TRP A 159 11.68 -0.70 -29.26
N GLU A 160 11.77 -1.16 -28.02
CA GLU A 160 10.66 -1.28 -27.07
C GLU A 160 11.13 -0.81 -25.70
N VAL A 161 10.23 -0.18 -24.93
CA VAL A 161 10.45 0.21 -23.53
C VAL A 161 9.48 -0.54 -22.65
N THR A 162 9.99 -1.19 -21.60
CA THR A 162 9.19 -1.95 -20.65
C THR A 162 9.55 -1.55 -19.22
N SER A 163 8.55 -1.50 -18.34
CA SER A 163 8.72 -1.29 -16.90
C SER A 163 8.69 -2.62 -16.16
N SER A 164 9.52 -2.78 -15.12
CA SER A 164 9.57 -4.02 -14.33
C SER A 164 8.35 -4.19 -13.44
N ASP A 165 7.68 -3.10 -13.07
CA ASP A 165 6.63 -3.05 -12.08
C ASP A 165 5.47 -2.17 -12.54
N SER A 166 4.26 -2.49 -12.09
CA SER A 166 3.05 -1.78 -12.48
C SER A 166 2.93 -0.35 -11.95
N TRP A 167 3.73 0.01 -10.94
CA TRP A 167 3.76 1.34 -10.36
C TRP A 167 4.67 2.32 -11.13
N ILE A 168 5.40 1.85 -12.17
CA ILE A 168 6.27 2.65 -13.04
C ILE A 168 5.59 2.80 -14.39
N HIS A 169 5.27 4.01 -14.79
CA HIS A 169 4.60 4.34 -16.04
C HIS A 169 5.54 5.13 -16.95
N SER A 170 5.69 4.70 -18.19
CA SER A 170 6.58 5.31 -19.17
C SER A 170 5.80 5.80 -20.38
N TYR A 171 6.03 7.04 -20.79
CA TYR A 171 5.37 7.68 -21.93
C TYR A 171 6.39 8.41 -22.79
N ASP A 172 6.13 8.54 -24.08
CA ASP A 172 6.78 9.51 -24.94
C ASP A 172 5.90 10.76 -25.12
N GLU A 173 6.33 11.72 -25.92
CA GLU A 173 5.57 12.93 -26.23
C GLU A 173 4.22 12.68 -26.93
N ASN A 174 3.98 11.46 -27.45
CA ASN A 174 2.76 11.06 -28.14
C ASN A 174 1.84 10.15 -27.32
N GLY A 175 2.26 9.72 -26.13
CA GLY A 175 1.50 8.86 -25.23
C GLY A 175 2.20 7.57 -24.83
N ASP A 176 1.44 6.52 -24.53
CA ASP A 176 1.97 5.23 -24.07
C ASP A 176 2.93 4.58 -25.08
N ILE A 177 4.12 4.18 -24.59
CA ILE A 177 5.15 3.61 -25.43
C ILE A 177 5.01 2.10 -25.50
N LYS A 178 4.89 1.60 -26.74
CA LYS A 178 5.01 0.16 -27.01
C LYS A 178 6.17 -0.17 -27.93
N GLY A 179 6.91 0.82 -28.38
CA GLY A 179 8.03 0.67 -29.31
C GLY A 179 8.04 1.74 -30.39
N GLY A 180 9.16 2.00 -30.98
CA GLY A 180 9.36 3.05 -31.96
C GLY A 180 10.13 2.57 -33.18
N LYS A 181 10.19 3.45 -34.18
CA LYS A 181 11.01 3.27 -35.34
C LYS A 181 12.46 3.65 -35.04
N GLU A 182 13.36 3.20 -35.96
CA GLU A 182 14.75 3.57 -35.98
C GLU A 182 14.97 5.09 -35.87
N ILE A 183 15.91 5.50 -35.03
CA ILE A 183 16.34 6.89 -34.88
C ILE A 183 17.84 6.96 -35.19
N THR A 184 18.17 7.51 -36.31
CA THR A 184 19.53 7.45 -36.89
C THR A 184 20.52 8.47 -36.33
N THR A 185 20.09 9.51 -35.63
CA THR A 185 21.02 10.56 -35.16
C THR A 185 20.51 11.27 -33.93
N THR A 186 21.36 11.44 -32.94
CA THR A 186 21.15 12.16 -31.69
C THR A 186 20.01 11.61 -30.79
N TYR A 187 20.16 11.72 -29.50
CA TYR A 187 19.18 11.30 -28.46
C TYR A 187 17.79 11.93 -28.70
N ALA A 188 17.07 11.37 -29.67
CA ALA A 188 15.86 11.97 -30.20
C ALA A 188 14.59 11.48 -29.52
N THR A 189 14.66 10.35 -28.79
CA THR A 189 13.52 9.85 -28.01
C THR A 189 13.67 10.23 -26.55
N THR A 190 12.73 11.03 -26.07
CA THR A 190 12.61 11.40 -24.67
C THR A 190 11.49 10.59 -24.04
N ILE A 191 11.79 9.95 -22.92
CA ILE A 191 10.85 9.16 -22.13
C ILE A 191 10.53 9.93 -20.86
N TYR A 192 9.23 10.13 -20.62
CA TYR A 192 8.66 10.67 -19.40
C TYR A 192 8.28 9.51 -18.52
N VAL A 193 8.77 9.52 -17.28
CA VAL A 193 8.52 8.47 -16.30
C VAL A 193 7.74 9.05 -15.14
N TYR A 194 6.61 8.43 -14.84
CA TYR A 194 5.79 8.70 -13.67
C TYR A 194 5.82 7.48 -12.76
N VAL A 195 5.64 7.70 -11.48
CA VAL A 195 5.47 6.60 -10.52
C VAL A 195 4.26 6.86 -9.66
N ASP A 196 3.56 5.79 -9.28
CA ASP A 196 2.43 5.89 -8.37
C ASP A 196 2.89 6.36 -6.98
N GLU A 197 2.02 7.09 -6.27
CA GLU A 197 2.26 7.46 -4.87
C GLU A 197 2.47 6.20 -4.02
N ILE A 198 3.46 6.23 -3.13
CA ILE A 198 3.69 5.16 -2.16
C ILE A 198 2.97 5.46 -0.84
N GLN A 199 2.22 4.50 -0.34
CA GLN A 199 1.43 4.66 0.89
C GLN A 199 2.12 4.15 2.15
N THR A 200 3.25 3.45 1.99
CA THR A 200 4.04 2.89 3.09
C THR A 200 5.36 3.63 3.28
N ASP A 201 5.98 3.48 4.43
CA ASP A 201 7.31 4.01 4.73
C ASP A 201 8.46 3.14 4.19
N VAL A 202 8.15 2.08 3.45
CA VAL A 202 9.12 1.19 2.84
C VAL A 202 9.48 1.70 1.46
N PRO A 203 10.75 2.12 1.19
CA PRO A 203 11.16 2.51 -0.15
C PRO A 203 11.06 1.34 -1.12
N ARG A 204 10.91 1.65 -2.41
CA ARG A 204 10.85 0.64 -3.47
C ARG A 204 11.76 0.97 -4.64
N GLU A 205 12.21 -0.07 -5.30
CA GLU A 205 13.07 0.02 -6.49
C GLU A 205 12.46 -0.79 -7.63
N GLY A 206 12.67 -0.31 -8.84
CA GLY A 206 12.30 -0.97 -10.07
C GLY A 206 13.19 -0.49 -11.20
N LYS A 207 12.87 -0.86 -12.43
CA LYS A 207 13.66 -0.50 -13.59
C LYS A 207 12.83 -0.38 -14.86
N ILE A 208 13.35 0.41 -15.76
CA ILE A 208 12.88 0.53 -17.13
C ILE A 208 13.94 -0.11 -18.02
N THR A 209 13.51 -1.03 -18.88
CA THR A 209 14.37 -1.70 -19.84
C THR A 209 14.05 -1.18 -21.24
N ILE A 210 15.04 -0.67 -21.95
CA ILE A 210 14.99 -0.36 -23.36
C ILE A 210 15.61 -1.56 -24.09
N SER A 211 14.87 -2.14 -25.03
CA SER A 211 15.27 -3.31 -25.82
C SER A 211 15.27 -2.94 -27.30
N ALA A 212 16.39 -3.08 -27.97
CA ALA A 212 16.53 -2.85 -29.38
C ALA A 212 16.62 -4.18 -30.13
N GLU A 213 16.08 -4.23 -31.37
CA GLU A 213 16.10 -5.39 -32.28
C GLU A 213 15.70 -6.69 -31.57
N ASN A 214 14.51 -6.73 -30.98
CA ASN A 214 13.98 -7.91 -30.27
C ASN A 214 14.94 -8.47 -29.17
N GLY A 215 15.67 -7.60 -28.49
CA GLY A 215 16.58 -7.98 -27.42
C GLY A 215 18.04 -8.15 -27.82
N ALA A 216 18.42 -7.86 -29.09
CA ALA A 216 19.81 -7.90 -29.50
C ALA A 216 20.71 -6.95 -28.71
N LYS A 217 20.17 -5.82 -28.25
CA LYS A 217 20.82 -4.89 -27.35
C LYS A 217 19.81 -4.36 -26.32
N THR A 218 20.21 -4.29 -25.07
CA THR A 218 19.36 -3.78 -23.98
C THR A 218 20.11 -2.78 -23.12
N LYS A 219 19.36 -1.81 -22.59
CA LYS A 219 19.82 -0.85 -21.60
C LYS A 219 18.81 -0.73 -20.47
N VAL A 220 19.27 -0.37 -19.28
CA VAL A 220 18.44 -0.27 -18.08
C VAL A 220 18.60 1.09 -17.43
N VAL A 221 17.48 1.69 -17.05
CA VAL A 221 17.39 2.86 -16.19
C VAL A 221 16.77 2.42 -14.88
N ASN A 222 17.44 2.65 -13.75
CA ASN A 222 16.91 2.30 -12.45
C ASN A 222 15.88 3.35 -12.00
N VAL A 223 14.88 2.91 -11.27
CA VAL A 223 13.86 3.76 -10.67
C VAL A 223 13.83 3.48 -9.18
N LYS A 224 14.01 4.52 -8.37
CA LYS A 224 13.98 4.43 -6.91
C LYS A 224 12.93 5.40 -6.40
N GLN A 225 12.15 4.95 -5.43
CA GLN A 225 11.18 5.81 -4.77
C GLN A 225 11.32 5.69 -3.26
N GLU A 226 11.43 6.83 -2.59
CA GLU A 226 11.48 6.89 -1.13
C GLU A 226 10.15 6.48 -0.52
N GLY A 227 10.21 5.86 0.68
CA GLY A 227 9.03 5.56 1.47
C GLY A 227 8.39 6.82 2.03
N LYS A 228 7.09 6.73 2.35
CA LYS A 228 6.32 7.82 2.93
C LYS A 228 6.84 8.17 4.33
N LEU A 229 7.05 9.45 4.60
CA LEU A 229 7.35 9.92 5.95
C LEU A 229 6.10 9.77 6.82
N ILE A 230 6.19 8.91 7.83
CA ILE A 230 5.07 8.69 8.75
C ILE A 230 5.02 9.82 9.78
N GLU A 231 3.85 10.42 9.90
CA GLU A 231 3.49 11.37 10.94
C GLU A 231 2.44 10.75 11.84
N LEU A 232 2.71 10.70 13.14
CA LEU A 232 1.80 10.17 14.16
C LEU A 232 1.79 11.09 15.37
N SER A 233 0.61 11.46 15.83
CA SER A 233 0.42 12.14 17.12
C SER A 233 -0.89 11.69 17.76
N VAL A 234 -0.94 11.76 19.08
CA VAL A 234 -2.13 11.42 19.89
C VAL A 234 -2.42 12.51 20.91
N SER A 235 -3.69 12.74 21.18
CA SER A 235 -4.14 13.76 22.14
C SER A 235 -5.49 13.38 22.75
N PRO A 236 -5.70 13.63 24.06
CA PRO A 236 -4.70 13.93 25.10
C PRO A 236 -3.80 12.72 25.39
N LYS A 237 -2.63 12.95 26.01
CA LYS A 237 -1.68 11.88 26.39
C LYS A 237 -1.92 11.30 27.77
N GLU A 238 -2.73 11.97 28.58
CA GLU A 238 -3.01 11.56 29.97
C GLU A 238 -4.50 11.73 30.28
N PHE A 239 -5.07 10.77 31.00
CA PHE A 239 -6.43 10.81 31.49
C PHE A 239 -6.48 10.42 32.97
N ASN A 240 -7.22 11.21 33.76
CA ASN A 240 -7.70 10.82 35.06
C ASN A 240 -9.11 10.24 34.94
N VAL A 241 -9.32 9.06 35.45
CA VAL A 241 -10.55 8.28 35.35
C VAL A 241 -11.15 8.05 36.72
N LEU A 242 -12.48 8.17 36.82
CA LEU A 242 -13.19 7.92 38.06
C LEU A 242 -13.20 6.42 38.41
N PRO A 243 -13.28 6.07 39.72
CA PRO A 243 -13.38 4.66 40.12
C PRO A 243 -14.57 3.94 39.51
N THR A 244 -15.69 4.63 39.30
CA THR A 244 -16.92 4.08 38.70
C THR A 244 -16.78 3.70 37.25
N GLY A 245 -15.65 4.02 36.61
CA GLY A 245 -15.44 3.86 35.19
C GLY A 245 -16.10 4.97 34.37
N GLU A 246 -15.58 5.18 33.18
CA GLU A 246 -16.11 6.12 32.18
C GLU A 246 -15.50 5.86 30.82
N THR A 247 -16.11 6.42 29.77
CA THR A 247 -15.55 6.38 28.41
C THR A 247 -14.81 7.69 28.13
N LYS A 248 -13.61 7.58 27.58
CA LYS A 248 -12.77 8.70 27.14
C LYS A 248 -12.53 8.60 25.64
N THR A 249 -12.37 9.74 24.99
CA THR A 249 -12.03 9.83 23.57
C THR A 249 -10.57 10.23 23.44
N ILE A 250 -9.82 9.45 22.65
CA ILE A 250 -8.47 9.83 22.18
C ILE A 250 -8.57 10.22 20.72
N GLN A 251 -7.82 11.24 20.32
CA GLN A 251 -7.69 11.68 18.95
C GLN A 251 -6.36 11.20 18.41
N ILE A 252 -6.40 10.41 17.36
CA ILE A 252 -5.22 9.97 16.62
C ILE A 252 -5.15 10.78 15.33
N ALA A 253 -4.04 11.49 15.14
CA ALA A 253 -3.70 12.13 13.85
C ALA A 253 -2.52 11.38 13.23
N CYS A 254 -2.77 10.74 12.10
CA CYS A 254 -1.80 9.93 11.38
C CYS A 254 -2.02 10.06 9.87
N ASN A 255 -0.95 10.00 9.09
CA ASN A 255 -1.02 10.00 7.63
C ASN A 255 -0.90 8.61 7.01
N ALA A 256 -0.99 7.54 7.83
CA ALA A 256 -0.88 6.14 7.43
C ALA A 256 -1.79 5.25 8.30
N ASP A 257 -1.68 3.93 8.13
CA ASP A 257 -2.33 2.95 9.00
C ASP A 257 -1.67 2.94 10.38
N TRP A 258 -2.48 2.73 11.40
CA TRP A 258 -2.04 2.67 12.79
C TRP A 258 -2.68 1.51 13.56
N THR A 259 -2.02 1.13 14.64
CA THR A 259 -2.49 0.09 15.57
C THR A 259 -2.39 0.59 17.02
N ILE A 260 -3.28 0.11 17.89
CA ILE A 260 -3.21 0.33 19.34
C ILE A 260 -2.87 -0.98 20.01
N ASP A 261 -1.82 -0.98 20.81
CA ASP A 261 -1.45 -2.08 21.70
C ASP A 261 -1.66 -1.66 23.16
N PHE A 262 -2.32 -2.53 23.94
CA PHE A 262 -2.58 -2.31 25.37
C PHE A 262 -2.89 -3.62 26.08
N ASP A 263 -2.65 -3.65 27.37
CA ASP A 263 -3.12 -4.72 28.23
C ASP A 263 -4.64 -4.61 28.37
N LYS A 264 -5.34 -5.58 27.81
CA LYS A 264 -6.81 -5.57 27.65
C LYS A 264 -7.59 -5.55 28.97
N GLY A 265 -7.03 -5.97 30.08
CA GLY A 265 -7.61 -5.96 31.41
C GLY A 265 -9.04 -5.41 31.53
N ASP A 266 -9.20 -4.37 32.33
CA ASP A 266 -10.49 -3.68 32.57
C ASP A 266 -10.73 -2.48 31.64
N PHE A 267 -10.01 -2.42 30.49
CA PHE A 267 -10.17 -1.38 29.48
C PHE A 267 -10.63 -2.00 28.16
N LEU A 268 -11.56 -1.33 27.49
CA LEU A 268 -12.08 -1.73 26.18
C LEU A 268 -11.82 -0.60 25.19
N CYS A 269 -11.37 -0.96 24.01
CA CYS A 269 -11.17 -0.05 22.88
C CYS A 269 -12.13 -0.44 21.77
N ASP A 270 -12.83 0.53 21.20
CA ASP A 270 -13.77 0.28 20.08
C ASP A 270 -13.05 -0.09 18.78
N ASN A 271 -11.88 0.52 18.55
CA ASN A 271 -11.06 0.25 17.37
C ASN A 271 -9.57 0.18 17.75
N ILE A 272 -8.96 -0.97 17.52
CA ILE A 272 -7.52 -1.17 17.76
C ILE A 272 -6.64 -0.97 16.52
N THR A 273 -7.25 -0.70 15.37
CA THR A 273 -6.58 -0.42 14.09
C THR A 273 -7.37 0.64 13.34
N GLY A 274 -6.68 1.45 12.54
CA GLY A 274 -7.33 2.44 11.69
C GLY A 274 -6.38 3.02 10.65
N THR A 275 -6.89 3.91 9.83
CA THR A 275 -6.16 4.63 8.79
C THR A 275 -6.44 6.11 8.90
N GLY A 276 -5.41 6.94 8.84
CA GLY A 276 -5.55 8.39 8.89
C GLY A 276 -6.00 8.91 10.25
N ASN A 277 -6.60 10.10 10.27
CA ASN A 277 -7.07 10.76 11.48
C ASN A 277 -8.37 10.14 11.96
N GLN A 278 -8.43 9.73 13.23
CA GLN A 278 -9.63 9.15 13.83
C GLN A 278 -9.73 9.46 15.33
N ASP A 279 -10.98 9.53 15.81
CA ASP A 279 -11.32 9.52 17.22
C ASP A 279 -11.59 8.07 17.63
N VAL A 280 -10.99 7.64 18.75
CA VAL A 280 -11.14 6.28 19.30
C VAL A 280 -11.66 6.37 20.72
N LEU A 281 -12.65 5.53 21.04
CA LEU A 281 -13.29 5.47 22.35
C LEU A 281 -12.64 4.40 23.22
N ILE A 282 -12.19 4.80 24.39
CA ILE A 282 -11.63 3.91 25.42
C ILE A 282 -12.60 3.87 26.59
N THR A 283 -13.22 2.73 26.83
CA THR A 283 -14.11 2.51 27.97
C THR A 283 -13.35 1.88 29.11
N CYS A 284 -13.23 2.60 30.19
CA CYS A 284 -12.62 2.16 31.46
C CYS A 284 -13.68 1.52 32.34
N MET A 285 -13.53 0.24 32.65
CA MET A 285 -14.45 -0.49 33.53
C MET A 285 -14.27 -0.02 35.00
N PRO A 286 -15.27 -0.21 35.87
CA PRO A 286 -15.16 0.19 37.27
C PRO A 286 -13.93 -0.40 37.97
N ASN A 287 -13.23 0.42 38.77
CA ASN A 287 -12.16 0.00 39.66
C ASN A 287 -12.77 -0.28 41.05
N ASN A 288 -13.03 -1.54 41.37
CA ASN A 288 -13.67 -1.95 42.64
C ASN A 288 -12.66 -2.23 43.76
N VAL A 289 -11.40 -1.84 43.60
CA VAL A 289 -10.36 -2.05 44.60
C VAL A 289 -9.84 -0.74 45.16
N SER A 290 -9.31 -0.80 46.36
CA SER A 290 -8.80 0.37 47.12
C SER A 290 -7.39 0.82 46.65
N THR A 291 -6.96 0.44 45.47
CA THR A 291 -5.69 0.85 44.88
C THR A 291 -5.94 1.53 43.54
N GLU A 292 -5.17 2.59 43.27
CA GLU A 292 -5.09 3.22 41.94
C GLU A 292 -4.56 2.21 40.93
N ARG A 293 -5.07 2.27 39.71
CA ARG A 293 -4.52 1.49 38.59
C ARG A 293 -4.14 2.39 37.42
N LYS A 294 -3.05 2.01 36.75
CA LYS A 294 -2.54 2.70 35.56
C LYS A 294 -2.50 1.74 34.42
N VAL A 295 -2.92 2.23 33.24
CA VAL A 295 -2.82 1.53 31.95
C VAL A 295 -2.19 2.46 30.94
N THR A 296 -1.23 1.97 30.20
CA THR A 296 -0.60 2.69 29.10
C THR A 296 -1.00 2.01 27.80
N LEU A 297 -1.54 2.80 26.87
CA LEU A 297 -1.80 2.40 25.51
C LEU A 297 -0.64 2.89 24.66
N THR A 298 -0.22 2.07 23.69
CA THR A 298 0.78 2.45 22.68
C THR A 298 0.12 2.46 21.32
N VAL A 299 0.12 3.60 20.67
CA VAL A 299 -0.29 3.75 19.27
C VAL A 299 0.96 3.67 18.41
N SER A 300 0.93 2.84 17.38
CA SER A 300 2.07 2.62 16.48
C SER A 300 1.64 2.77 15.03
N SER A 301 2.51 3.33 14.20
CA SER A 301 2.33 3.46 12.76
C SER A 301 3.66 3.29 12.03
N GLY A 302 3.61 2.80 10.76
CA GLY A 302 4.79 2.51 9.94
C GLY A 302 5.17 1.04 9.95
N ILE A 303 6.02 0.66 9.00
CA ILE A 303 6.51 -0.71 8.80
C ILE A 303 8.01 -0.78 9.06
N GLN A 304 8.79 0.09 8.43
CA GLN A 304 10.24 0.15 8.54
C GLN A 304 10.69 1.20 9.57
N ASN A 305 10.06 2.36 9.56
CA ASN A 305 10.34 3.47 10.49
C ASN A 305 9.16 3.64 11.45
N ILE A 306 8.98 2.69 12.36
CA ILE A 306 7.85 2.67 13.27
C ILE A 306 7.88 3.90 14.17
N LYS A 307 6.78 4.66 14.13
CA LYS A 307 6.48 5.75 15.07
C LYS A 307 5.57 5.22 16.16
N THR A 308 5.82 5.62 17.38
CA THR A 308 5.01 5.24 18.54
C THR A 308 4.67 6.46 19.38
N GLU A 309 3.44 6.47 19.88
CA GLU A 309 2.94 7.44 20.85
C GLU A 309 2.27 6.70 21.99
N THR A 310 2.39 7.21 23.21
CA THR A 310 1.82 6.58 24.39
C THR A 310 0.78 7.46 25.08
N ILE A 311 -0.24 6.82 25.63
CA ILE A 311 -1.32 7.47 26.39
C ILE A 311 -1.47 6.74 27.71
N THR A 312 -1.50 7.49 28.79
CA THR A 312 -1.64 6.93 30.14
C THR A 312 -3.02 7.23 30.72
N PHE A 313 -3.70 6.19 31.18
CA PHE A 313 -4.93 6.28 31.97
C PHE A 313 -4.61 5.98 33.42
N THR A 314 -4.91 6.92 34.29
CA THR A 314 -4.80 6.77 35.75
C THR A 314 -6.22 6.72 36.34
N GLN A 315 -6.65 5.55 36.78
CA GLN A 315 -7.96 5.39 37.41
C GLN A 315 -7.83 5.37 38.91
N ALA A 316 -8.55 6.28 39.56
CA ALA A 316 -8.50 6.43 41.00
C ALA A 316 -8.95 5.16 41.73
N ALA A 317 -8.45 5.00 42.93
CA ALA A 317 -8.87 3.95 43.87
C ALA A 317 -10.35 4.10 44.26
N ALA A 318 -11.03 2.98 44.42
CA ALA A 318 -12.34 2.97 45.02
C ALA A 318 -12.24 3.20 46.53
N THR A 319 -13.26 3.83 47.11
CA THR A 319 -13.38 3.99 48.53
C THR A 319 -14.58 3.18 49.08
N PRO A 320 -14.47 2.57 50.27
CA PRO A 320 -15.61 2.01 50.96
C PRO A 320 -16.74 3.04 51.11
N PRO A 321 -17.99 2.61 51.33
CA PRO A 321 -19.07 3.53 51.63
C PRO A 321 -18.80 4.22 52.95
N GLU A 322 -19.28 5.44 53.13
CA GLU A 322 -19.20 6.19 54.36
C GLU A 322 -20.61 6.33 55.00
N LEU A 323 -20.81 5.74 56.18
CA LEU A 323 -22.03 5.92 56.94
C LEU A 323 -21.97 7.28 57.63
N THR A 324 -22.72 8.27 57.13
CA THR A 324 -22.68 9.68 57.59
C THR A 324 -23.62 9.94 58.75
N ALA A 325 -24.70 9.17 58.86
CA ALA A 325 -25.59 9.21 60.02
C ALA A 325 -26.33 7.89 60.28
N PHE A 326 -26.49 7.55 61.55
CA PHE A 326 -27.30 6.43 61.97
C PHE A 326 -28.29 6.93 63.01
N LYS A 327 -29.59 6.68 62.89
CA LYS A 327 -30.64 7.19 63.79
C LYS A 327 -31.73 6.16 63.96
N LEU A 328 -32.22 6.04 65.20
CA LEU A 328 -33.47 5.38 65.50
C LEU A 328 -34.65 6.24 65.01
N ILE A 329 -35.64 5.66 64.41
CA ILE A 329 -36.93 6.30 64.17
C ILE A 329 -37.81 6.04 65.34
N GLU A 330 -37.82 6.97 66.30
CA GLU A 330 -38.48 6.80 67.59
C GLU A 330 -39.95 6.37 67.50
N SER A 331 -40.69 6.90 66.56
CA SER A 331 -42.08 6.56 66.23
C SER A 331 -42.31 5.14 65.76
N SER A 332 -41.25 4.43 65.32
CA SER A 332 -41.32 3.04 64.82
C SER A 332 -41.17 2.00 65.94
N VAL A 333 -40.76 2.41 67.16
CA VAL A 333 -40.50 1.46 68.22
C VAL A 333 -41.80 0.88 68.77
N THR A 334 -41.92 -0.42 68.64
CA THR A 334 -43.08 -1.20 69.09
C THR A 334 -42.64 -2.18 70.20
N LYS A 335 -43.50 -3.16 70.54
CA LYS A 335 -43.17 -4.20 71.50
C LYS A 335 -42.07 -5.16 71.03
N ASN A 336 -41.88 -5.30 69.73
CA ASN A 336 -40.98 -6.30 69.08
C ASN A 336 -40.31 -5.85 67.79
N GLU A 337 -40.41 -4.56 67.49
CA GLU A 337 -39.82 -3.99 66.23
C GLU A 337 -39.28 -2.58 66.51
N ALA A 338 -38.29 -2.18 65.72
CA ALA A 338 -37.75 -0.83 65.62
C ALA A 338 -37.19 -0.58 64.18
N GLU A 339 -37.31 0.66 63.69
CA GLU A 339 -36.74 1.06 62.44
C GLU A 339 -35.58 2.04 62.67
N PHE A 340 -34.54 1.85 61.81
CA PHE A 340 -33.32 2.64 61.82
C PHE A 340 -33.07 3.26 60.49
N GLN A 341 -32.75 4.55 60.47
CA GLN A 341 -32.33 5.27 59.29
C GLN A 341 -30.81 5.28 59.21
N LEU A 342 -30.28 4.94 58.03
CA LEU A 342 -28.89 4.97 57.65
C LEU A 342 -28.71 5.98 56.53
N ASP A 343 -28.03 7.09 56.76
CA ASP A 343 -27.62 8.07 55.75
C ASP A 343 -26.15 7.84 55.39
N PHE A 344 -25.81 7.87 54.12
CA PHE A 344 -24.47 7.50 53.65
C PHE A 344 -24.05 8.19 52.35
N GLN A 345 -22.74 8.16 52.08
CA GLN A 345 -22.13 8.51 50.81
C GLN A 345 -21.43 7.28 50.23
N THR A 346 -21.56 7.08 48.97
CA THR A 346 -20.94 5.94 48.28
C THR A 346 -20.72 6.22 46.80
N MET A 347 -19.63 5.66 46.23
CA MET A 347 -19.36 5.65 44.78
C MET A 347 -20.02 4.44 44.08
N PHE A 348 -20.25 3.36 44.84
CA PHE A 348 -20.85 2.12 44.36
C PHE A 348 -22.12 1.80 45.11
N PRO A 349 -23.09 1.10 44.48
CA PRO A 349 -24.31 0.71 45.15
C PRO A 349 -24.05 -0.04 46.47
N ILE A 350 -24.84 0.24 47.51
CA ILE A 350 -24.84 -0.54 48.73
C ILE A 350 -25.44 -1.91 48.41
N ALA A 351 -24.75 -2.99 48.79
CA ALA A 351 -25.20 -4.37 48.62
C ALA A 351 -25.94 -4.88 49.89
N GLU A 352 -25.37 -4.60 51.04
CA GLU A 352 -25.91 -5.00 52.32
C GLU A 352 -25.93 -3.81 53.30
N TYR A 353 -26.95 -3.80 54.14
CA TYR A 353 -27.08 -2.81 55.24
C TYR A 353 -27.87 -3.40 56.39
N GLY A 354 -27.74 -2.77 57.56
CA GLY A 354 -28.49 -3.23 58.71
C GLY A 354 -27.97 -2.67 60.03
N VAL A 355 -28.22 -3.39 61.08
CA VAL A 355 -27.81 -3.03 62.41
C VAL A 355 -27.17 -4.21 63.13
N TYR A 356 -26.19 -3.92 63.96
CA TYR A 356 -25.77 -4.80 65.06
C TYR A 356 -26.54 -4.42 66.28
N ILE A 357 -27.29 -5.35 66.89
CA ILE A 357 -28.18 -5.11 68.04
C ILE A 357 -27.88 -6.07 69.18
N TRP A 358 -27.96 -5.59 70.41
CA TRP A 358 -27.81 -6.41 71.65
C TRP A 358 -28.66 -5.87 72.78
N GLU A 359 -28.99 -6.74 73.74
CA GLU A 359 -29.69 -6.38 74.97
C GLU A 359 -28.73 -5.68 75.96
N ASP A 360 -29.24 -4.72 76.74
CA ASP A 360 -28.45 -4.03 77.76
C ASP A 360 -27.81 -5.03 78.72
N GLY A 361 -26.51 -4.81 79.03
CA GLY A 361 -25.69 -5.71 79.83
C GLY A 361 -25.19 -6.99 79.06
N ASN A 362 -25.47 -7.15 77.81
CA ASN A 362 -25.09 -8.34 77.00
C ASN A 362 -24.36 -8.03 75.72
N GLU A 363 -23.39 -7.13 75.79
CA GLU A 363 -22.65 -6.66 74.57
C GLU A 363 -21.90 -7.76 73.84
N SER A 364 -21.51 -8.86 74.50
CA SER A 364 -20.83 -9.99 73.89
C SER A 364 -21.72 -10.76 72.93
N ASN A 365 -23.04 -10.60 72.96
CA ASN A 365 -24.04 -11.27 72.17
C ASN A 365 -24.61 -10.33 71.03
N LYS A 366 -23.80 -9.50 70.44
CA LYS A 366 -24.23 -8.69 69.27
C LYS A 366 -24.67 -9.57 68.15
N VAL A 367 -25.88 -9.34 67.64
CA VAL A 367 -26.44 -10.05 66.55
C VAL A 367 -26.55 -9.11 65.31
N PRO A 368 -25.98 -9.45 64.17
CA PRO A 368 -26.25 -8.69 62.98
C PRO A 368 -27.66 -8.98 62.45
N MET A 369 -28.42 -7.93 62.23
CA MET A 369 -29.69 -7.96 61.52
C MET A 369 -29.51 -7.18 60.23
N GLN A 370 -29.65 -7.84 59.07
CA GLN A 370 -29.25 -7.27 57.79
C GLN A 370 -30.27 -7.53 56.68
N ALA A 371 -30.24 -6.69 55.67
CA ALA A 371 -30.99 -6.81 54.44
C ALA A 371 -30.07 -6.53 53.24
N THR A 372 -30.41 -7.09 52.12
CA THR A 372 -29.80 -6.77 50.82
C THR A 372 -30.49 -5.54 50.21
N ASN A 373 -29.72 -4.78 49.46
CA ASN A 373 -30.22 -3.66 48.67
C ASN A 373 -30.08 -3.93 47.18
N THR A 374 -31.10 -3.62 46.41
CA THR A 374 -31.09 -3.72 44.96
C THR A 374 -31.21 -2.34 44.26
N GLU A 375 -31.36 -1.27 45.06
CA GLU A 375 -31.48 0.10 44.55
C GLU A 375 -30.11 0.76 44.41
N SER A 376 -29.93 1.55 43.34
CA SER A 376 -28.75 2.35 43.11
C SER A 376 -29.10 3.84 43.14
N GLY A 377 -28.08 4.68 43.38
CA GLY A 377 -28.25 6.13 43.39
C GLY A 377 -28.99 6.69 44.60
N ILE A 378 -29.15 5.89 45.67
CA ILE A 378 -29.74 6.33 46.93
C ILE A 378 -28.68 6.75 47.95
N THR A 379 -29.02 7.63 48.88
CA THR A 379 -28.15 8.13 49.95
C THR A 379 -28.72 7.82 51.33
N ARG A 380 -29.84 7.10 51.41
CA ARG A 380 -30.54 6.74 52.63
C ARG A 380 -31.18 5.38 52.45
N LEU A 381 -31.07 4.56 53.52
CA LEU A 381 -31.77 3.30 53.68
C LEU A 381 -32.48 3.29 55.07
N VAL A 382 -33.57 2.57 55.15
CA VAL A 382 -34.26 2.29 56.44
C VAL A 382 -34.21 0.78 56.64
N TYR A 383 -33.65 0.38 57.81
CA TYR A 383 -33.65 -1.01 58.21
C TYR A 383 -34.71 -1.25 59.29
N LYS A 384 -35.56 -2.27 59.12
CA LYS A 384 -36.56 -2.68 60.16
C LYS A 384 -36.07 -3.93 60.86
N ALA A 385 -35.71 -3.74 62.14
CA ALA A 385 -35.40 -4.84 63.03
C ALA A 385 -36.71 -5.44 63.64
N THR A 386 -36.84 -6.75 63.50
CA THR A 386 -38.01 -7.50 63.96
C THR A 386 -37.59 -8.62 64.95
N GLY A 387 -38.59 -9.18 65.73
CA GLY A 387 -38.30 -10.28 66.64
C GLY A 387 -37.64 -9.85 67.95
N LEU A 388 -37.70 -8.56 68.30
CA LEU A 388 -37.19 -8.04 69.59
C LEU A 388 -38.06 -8.50 70.72
N LYS A 389 -37.47 -8.63 71.94
CA LYS A 389 -38.18 -8.92 73.15
C LYS A 389 -38.92 -7.67 73.62
N SER A 390 -40.13 -7.84 74.15
CA SER A 390 -40.92 -6.75 74.75
C SER A 390 -40.31 -6.25 76.06
N MET A 391 -40.49 -4.97 76.39
CA MET A 391 -40.00 -4.30 77.59
C MET A 391 -38.51 -4.41 77.84
N THR A 392 -37.72 -4.60 76.80
CA THR A 392 -36.26 -4.83 76.85
C THR A 392 -35.53 -3.60 76.35
N THR A 393 -34.45 -3.22 76.99
CA THR A 393 -33.54 -2.17 76.53
C THR A 393 -32.51 -2.77 75.57
N TYR A 394 -32.38 -2.16 74.40
CA TYR A 394 -31.47 -2.55 73.40
C TYR A 394 -30.49 -1.42 73.08
N HIS A 395 -29.31 -1.82 72.64
CA HIS A 395 -28.31 -0.98 72.03
C HIS A 395 -28.14 -1.42 70.56
N ALA A 396 -27.91 -0.44 69.65
CA ALA A 396 -27.66 -0.75 68.25
C ALA A 396 -26.71 0.24 67.54
N TYR A 397 -25.91 -0.24 66.58
CA TYR A 397 -25.21 0.61 65.65
C TYR A 397 -25.46 0.10 64.22
N GLY A 398 -25.45 1.02 63.27
CA GLY A 398 -25.71 0.72 61.90
C GLY A 398 -24.46 0.31 61.16
N PHE A 399 -24.62 -0.50 60.10
CA PHE A 399 -23.56 -0.80 59.11
C PHE A 399 -24.11 -0.78 57.69
N ILE A 400 -23.22 -0.49 56.76
CA ILE A 400 -23.45 -0.53 55.32
C ILE A 400 -22.24 -1.19 54.64
N GLN A 401 -22.49 -1.89 53.56
CA GLN A 401 -21.46 -2.60 52.79
C GLN A 401 -21.72 -2.51 51.29
N ASN A 402 -20.67 -2.30 50.50
CA ASN A 402 -20.67 -2.41 49.07
C ASN A 402 -19.55 -3.37 48.60
N THR A 403 -19.28 -3.45 47.27
CA THR A 403 -18.25 -4.32 46.68
C THR A 403 -16.82 -3.93 47.11
N VAL A 404 -16.59 -2.71 47.59
CA VAL A 404 -15.26 -2.19 47.98
C VAL A 404 -14.96 -2.46 49.44
N GLY A 405 -15.97 -2.38 50.32
CA GLY A 405 -15.81 -2.55 51.73
C GLY A 405 -17.06 -2.17 52.54
N SER A 406 -16.89 -1.98 53.83
CA SER A 406 -17.95 -1.65 54.75
C SER A 406 -17.62 -0.45 55.63
N SER A 407 -18.65 0.20 56.16
CA SER A 407 -18.58 1.24 57.19
C SER A 407 -19.64 0.99 58.23
N ASP A 408 -19.34 1.34 59.48
CA ASP A 408 -20.28 1.24 60.57
C ASP A 408 -20.24 2.48 61.49
N SER A 409 -21.22 2.59 62.37
CA SER A 409 -21.32 3.68 63.37
C SER A 409 -20.92 3.27 64.76
N LYS A 410 -20.21 2.14 64.91
CA LYS A 410 -19.85 1.58 66.23
C LYS A 410 -19.18 2.58 67.20
N ASP A 411 -18.18 3.31 66.65
CA ASP A 411 -17.36 4.23 67.40
C ASP A 411 -17.89 5.68 67.38
N THR A 412 -18.90 5.97 66.59
CA THR A 412 -19.43 7.32 66.33
C THR A 412 -20.86 7.51 66.91
N ASN A 413 -21.70 6.48 66.75
CA ASN A 413 -23.11 6.57 67.16
C ASN A 413 -23.72 5.21 67.44
N VAL A 414 -23.87 4.90 68.77
CA VAL A 414 -24.64 3.79 69.26
C VAL A 414 -25.95 4.34 69.86
N VAL A 415 -27.08 3.90 69.34
CA VAL A 415 -28.40 4.30 69.81
C VAL A 415 -28.87 3.32 70.86
N THR A 416 -29.57 3.85 71.90
CA THR A 416 -30.18 3.05 72.97
C THR A 416 -31.69 3.29 72.97
N PHE A 417 -32.47 2.22 73.01
CA PHE A 417 -33.95 2.30 73.02
C PHE A 417 -34.57 1.16 73.81
N LYS A 418 -35.82 1.33 74.18
CA LYS A 418 -36.56 0.33 74.92
C LYS A 418 -37.84 -0.03 74.11
N THR A 419 -38.04 -1.33 73.90
CA THR A 419 -39.29 -1.83 73.29
C THR A 419 -40.47 -1.64 74.19
N GLY A 420 -41.62 -1.32 73.68
CA GLY A 420 -42.84 -1.08 74.44
C GLY A 420 -43.45 -2.33 75.03
N GLY A 421 -44.29 -2.15 76.06
CA GLY A 421 -45.17 -3.17 76.53
C GLY A 421 -46.42 -3.28 75.64
N VAL A 422 -47.22 -4.30 75.86
CA VAL A 422 -48.57 -4.37 75.27
C VAL A 422 -49.37 -3.21 75.86
N LYS A 423 -49.79 -2.26 75.08
CA LYS A 423 -50.72 -1.25 75.52
C LYS A 423 -51.96 -1.98 75.96
N PRO A 424 -52.48 -1.78 77.24
CA PRO A 424 -53.74 -2.40 77.61
C PRO A 424 -54.81 -1.94 76.65
N THR A 425 -55.51 -2.90 76.06
CA THR A 425 -56.72 -2.60 75.28
C THR A 425 -57.73 -2.08 76.26
N ASP A 426 -58.36 -0.93 75.99
CA ASP A 426 -59.38 -0.26 76.83
C ASP A 426 -60.68 -1.10 76.93
N ASP A 427 -60.66 -2.41 76.77
CA ASP A 427 -61.84 -3.29 76.84
C ASP A 427 -62.13 -3.92 78.16
N ASP A 428 -61.30 -3.64 79.27
CA ASP A 428 -61.56 -4.10 80.65
C ASP A 428 -62.20 -2.99 81.54
N ASN A 429 -63.14 -2.27 80.99
CA ASN A 429 -63.99 -1.45 81.85
C ASN A 429 -65.27 -2.26 82.21
N PRO A 430 -65.38 -2.81 83.50
CA PRO A 430 -66.61 -3.46 83.87
C PRO A 430 -67.73 -2.41 84.02
N THR A 431 -68.73 -2.50 83.17
CA THR A 431 -69.94 -1.68 83.26
C THR A 431 -70.57 -1.82 84.68
N PRO A 432 -70.81 -0.74 85.39
CA PRO A 432 -71.51 -0.84 86.66
C PRO A 432 -72.94 -1.27 86.40
N ASN A 433 -73.30 -2.39 86.97
CA ASN A 433 -74.66 -2.91 86.98
C ASN A 433 -75.57 -2.05 87.89
N LEU A 434 -76.33 -1.14 87.29
CA LEU A 434 -77.36 -0.37 88.00
C LEU A 434 -78.64 -1.21 88.04
N SER A 435 -78.77 -1.99 89.15
CA SER A 435 -80.04 -2.56 89.56
C SER A 435 -81.00 -1.45 90.00
N ARG A 436 -82.06 -1.27 89.33
CA ARG A 436 -83.25 -0.47 89.73
C ARG A 436 -83.86 -1.09 91.00
N ARG A 437 -84.09 -0.32 91.99
CA ARG A 437 -85.23 -0.44 92.91
C ARG A 437 -86.11 0.80 92.90
N LYS A 438 -87.30 0.52 92.55
CA LYS A 438 -88.52 1.31 92.70
C LYS A 438 -88.47 2.80 92.48
#